data_944e2ed494f7bc3170e6c5c811f777ca
#
_entry.id   944e2ed494f7bc3170e6c5c811f777ca
#
_cell.length_a   1.000
_cell.length_b   1.000
_cell.length_c   1.000
_cell.angle_alpha   90.00
_cell.angle_beta   90.00
_cell.angle_gamma   90.00
#
_symmetry.space_group_name_H-M   'P 1'
#
loop_
_entity.id
_entity.type
_entity.pdbx_description
1 polymer ?
#
loop_
_entity_poly.entity_id
_entity_poly.type
_entity_poly.pdbx_seq_one_letter_code
_entity_poly.pdbx_strand_id
1 'polypeptide(L)'
;MGNVTAGVAAKFAFFPPEPPTYEVFKDEDGRVCFSGITADKNVNVHLLDTKGGNKIVATFWKHPSGRFTLLYSHGNAADLGQMIDLFVELRAHLRVNIMCYDYTGYGGSSGKPSEFNTYHDIEAVYNCLKSEYSIKQEDIILYGQSVGSGPTLHLASRLQRLRAIVLHSAILSGIRVLYPVKMTFWFDIFKNIDKIQKVSCPVLVIHGTSDEVVDFSHGKRLWELAKEKYDPLWVEGGGHCNLETFPEYIKHMRKFVNAMEKHSFSKRNKGRLSQAPSITESKHNRCLRFGKRQKXFALSXFAKKCCTAPRNQRSAFIAAT
;
A
#
# COMPACT_ATOMS: atom_id res chain seq x y z
N MET A 1 7.49 13.60 -29.23
CA MET A 1 6.20 14.07 -28.69
C MET A 1 5.78 13.39 -27.39
N GLY A 2 6.21 12.15 -27.12
CA GLY A 2 5.81 11.42 -25.90
C GLY A 2 6.24 12.02 -24.56
N ASN A 3 7.39 12.71 -24.52
CA ASN A 3 7.92 13.24 -23.24
C ASN A 3 7.23 14.51 -22.74
N VAL A 4 6.66 15.32 -23.63
CA VAL A 4 6.01 16.59 -23.25
C VAL A 4 4.63 16.32 -22.62
N THR A 5 3.86 15.41 -23.20
CA THR A 5 2.53 15.04 -22.67
C THR A 5 2.63 14.31 -21.32
N ALA A 6 3.63 13.44 -21.15
CA ALA A 6 3.88 12.75 -19.87
C ALA A 6 4.30 13.75 -18.77
N GLY A 7 5.10 14.75 -19.11
CA GLY A 7 5.52 15.80 -18.16
C GLY A 7 4.38 16.71 -17.72
N VAL A 8 3.43 16.99 -18.61
CA VAL A 8 2.23 17.77 -18.26
C VAL A 8 1.30 16.94 -17.37
N ALA A 9 1.03 15.68 -17.73
CA ALA A 9 0.19 14.80 -16.93
C ALA A 9 0.76 14.60 -15.51
N ALA A 10 2.09 14.52 -15.38
CA ALA A 10 2.76 14.35 -14.09
C ALA A 10 2.50 15.55 -13.15
N LYS A 11 2.49 16.77 -13.67
CA LYS A 11 2.26 17.98 -12.87
C LYS A 11 0.85 18.02 -12.24
N PHE A 12 -0.10 17.30 -12.84
CA PHE A 12 -1.48 17.24 -12.36
C PHE A 12 -1.79 15.94 -11.59
N ALA A 13 -0.82 15.02 -11.53
CA ALA A 13 -1.03 13.71 -10.91
C ALA A 13 -0.27 13.51 -9.59
N PHE A 14 0.77 14.33 -9.34
CA PHE A 14 1.66 14.14 -8.19
C PHE A 14 1.79 15.42 -7.38
N PHE A 15 1.56 15.32 -6.08
CA PHE A 15 1.56 16.45 -5.14
C PHE A 15 2.38 16.09 -3.89
N PRO A 16 3.72 16.00 -4.02
CA PRO A 16 4.53 15.74 -2.83
C PRO A 16 4.36 16.83 -1.77
N PRO A 17 4.39 16.48 -0.47
CA PRO A 17 4.42 17.50 0.58
C PRO A 17 5.65 18.41 0.41
N GLU A 18 5.43 19.72 0.52
CA GLU A 18 6.51 20.70 0.42
C GLU A 18 6.34 21.76 1.50
N PRO A 19 7.31 21.88 2.43
CA PRO A 19 8.52 21.03 2.53
C PRO A 19 8.21 19.57 2.91
N PRO A 20 9.17 18.65 2.73
CA PRO A 20 9.05 17.28 3.25
C PRO A 20 8.81 17.29 4.76
N THR A 21 8.06 16.29 5.26
CA THR A 21 7.69 16.26 6.69
C THR A 21 8.75 15.62 7.58
N TYR A 22 9.88 15.18 7.00
CA TYR A 22 11.00 14.57 7.71
C TYR A 22 12.32 14.90 7.02
N GLU A 23 13.41 14.69 7.76
CA GLU A 23 14.78 14.86 7.25
C GLU A 23 15.52 13.53 7.30
N VAL A 24 16.38 13.28 6.30
CA VAL A 24 17.28 12.12 6.28
C VAL A 24 18.66 12.58 6.73
N PHE A 25 19.27 11.83 7.64
CA PHE A 25 20.60 12.13 8.16
C PHE A 25 21.36 10.83 8.42
N LYS A 26 22.65 10.95 8.70
CA LYS A 26 23.47 9.83 9.18
C LYS A 26 23.77 10.00 10.65
N ASP A 27 23.65 8.92 11.41
CA ASP A 27 24.03 8.93 12.83
C ASP A 27 25.56 8.82 12.97
N GLU A 28 26.04 8.78 14.21
CA GLU A 28 27.46 8.69 14.55
C GLU A 28 28.13 7.40 14.01
N ASP A 29 27.36 6.35 13.81
CA ASP A 29 27.82 5.09 13.23
C ASP A 29 27.73 5.07 11.70
N GLY A 30 27.29 6.17 11.05
CA GLY A 30 27.14 6.29 9.61
C GLY A 30 25.86 5.65 9.05
N ARG A 31 24.94 5.20 9.92
CA ARG A 31 23.67 4.60 9.50
C ARG A 31 22.72 5.69 9.03
N VAL A 32 21.97 5.38 7.98
CA VAL A 32 20.93 6.28 7.48
C VAL A 32 19.75 6.25 8.46
N CYS A 33 19.34 7.43 8.89
CA CYS A 33 18.25 7.66 9.83
C CYS A 33 17.28 8.68 9.25
N PHE A 34 16.08 8.73 9.80
CA PHE A 34 15.16 9.79 9.44
C PHE A 34 14.45 10.35 10.69
N SER A 35 14.19 11.65 10.67
CA SER A 35 13.61 12.35 11.82
C SER A 35 12.20 11.84 12.13
N GLY A 36 11.84 11.82 13.42
CA GLY A 36 10.53 11.33 13.87
C GLY A 36 10.50 9.85 14.23
N ILE A 37 11.47 9.05 13.79
CA ILE A 37 11.64 7.68 14.29
C ILE A 37 12.70 7.72 15.37
N THR A 38 12.27 7.76 16.62
CA THR A 38 13.17 7.59 17.75
C THR A 38 13.61 6.12 17.80
N ALA A 39 14.90 5.92 17.79
CA ALA A 39 15.67 4.69 18.08
C ALA A 39 14.91 3.36 18.24
N ASP A 40 13.94 3.05 17.34
CA ASP A 40 13.36 1.71 17.29
C ASP A 40 14.32 0.80 16.52
N LYS A 41 15.02 -0.07 17.23
CA LYS A 41 15.97 -1.05 16.67
C LYS A 41 15.36 -1.96 15.60
N ASN A 42 14.04 -1.96 15.48
CA ASN A 42 13.31 -2.76 14.52
C ASN A 42 12.95 -1.96 13.25
N VAL A 43 13.45 -0.73 13.11
CA VAL A 43 13.24 0.09 11.91
C VAL A 43 14.58 0.35 11.23
N ASN A 44 14.68 -0.03 9.96
CA ASN A 44 15.83 0.26 9.11
C ASN A 44 15.42 1.26 8.03
N VAL A 45 16.29 2.24 7.78
CA VAL A 45 16.12 3.24 6.72
C VAL A 45 17.10 2.93 5.59
N HIS A 46 16.63 2.99 4.37
CA HIS A 46 17.41 2.70 3.16
C HIS A 46 17.38 3.88 2.20
N LEU A 47 18.48 4.08 1.50
CA LEU A 47 18.58 4.89 0.30
C LEU A 47 18.81 3.94 -0.87
N LEU A 48 17.80 3.77 -1.72
CA LEU A 48 17.80 2.78 -2.79
C LEU A 48 17.95 3.45 -4.16
N ASP A 49 18.89 2.96 -4.95
CA ASP A 49 19.05 3.39 -6.33
C ASP A 49 17.99 2.72 -7.22
N THR A 50 17.35 3.52 -8.06
CA THR A 50 16.30 3.04 -8.96
C THR A 50 16.83 2.95 -10.40
N LYS A 51 16.17 2.13 -11.22
CA LYS A 51 16.48 2.05 -12.67
C LYS A 51 16.27 3.38 -13.40
N GLY A 52 15.48 4.27 -12.81
CA GLY A 52 15.25 5.62 -13.34
C GLY A 52 16.40 6.60 -13.09
N GLY A 53 17.48 6.15 -12.41
CA GLY A 53 18.63 6.99 -12.07
C GLY A 53 18.38 7.91 -10.86
N ASN A 54 17.35 7.64 -10.10
CA ASN A 54 17.01 8.40 -8.89
C ASN A 54 17.37 7.58 -7.64
N LYS A 55 17.42 8.26 -6.51
CA LYS A 55 17.66 7.65 -5.20
C LYS A 55 16.42 7.89 -4.34
N ILE A 56 15.82 6.81 -3.82
CA ILE A 56 14.58 6.89 -3.02
C ILE A 56 14.84 6.47 -1.58
N VAL A 57 14.04 7.04 -0.67
CA VAL A 57 14.04 6.69 0.75
C VAL A 57 13.02 5.56 0.97
N ALA A 58 13.43 4.52 1.70
CA ALA A 58 12.53 3.43 2.09
C ALA A 58 12.77 3.08 3.56
N THR A 59 11.72 2.61 4.24
CA THR A 59 11.79 2.19 5.65
C THR A 59 11.26 0.78 5.80
N PHE A 60 12.00 -0.05 6.53
CA PHE A 60 11.60 -1.42 6.85
C PHE A 60 11.33 -1.54 8.35
N TRP A 61 10.09 -1.84 8.70
CA TRP A 61 9.57 -1.96 10.06
C TRP A 61 9.39 -3.43 10.39
N LYS A 62 10.34 -3.99 11.13
CA LYS A 62 10.34 -5.42 11.48
C LYS A 62 9.40 -5.67 12.67
N HIS A 63 8.58 -6.73 12.58
CA HIS A 63 7.81 -7.24 13.71
C HIS A 63 8.49 -8.52 14.22
N PRO A 64 8.66 -8.71 15.54
CA PRO A 64 9.37 -9.89 16.08
C PRO A 64 8.81 -11.24 15.63
N SER A 65 7.52 -11.34 15.41
CA SER A 65 6.85 -12.54 14.90
C SER A 65 6.17 -12.29 13.56
N GLY A 66 6.64 -11.30 12.81
CA GLY A 66 6.07 -10.93 11.50
C GLY A 66 6.30 -12.02 10.47
N ARG A 67 5.22 -12.59 9.99
CA ARG A 67 5.26 -13.69 9.03
C ARG A 67 5.21 -13.21 7.59
N PHE A 68 4.39 -12.20 7.33
CA PHE A 68 4.30 -11.56 6.03
C PHE A 68 4.93 -10.17 6.06
N THR A 69 5.30 -9.68 4.90
CA THR A 69 5.75 -8.30 4.71
C THR A 69 4.75 -7.56 3.85
N LEU A 70 4.22 -6.48 4.40
CA LEU A 70 3.35 -5.55 3.69
C LEU A 70 4.26 -4.54 2.96
N LEU A 71 4.30 -4.58 1.62
CA LEU A 71 4.99 -3.57 0.81
C LEU A 71 3.95 -2.49 0.49
N TYR A 72 4.09 -1.33 1.11
CA TYR A 72 3.08 -0.27 1.13
C TYR A 72 3.48 0.87 0.19
N SER A 73 2.64 1.14 -0.80
CA SER A 73 2.71 2.28 -1.72
C SER A 73 1.66 3.30 -1.28
N HIS A 74 2.12 4.43 -0.72
CA HIS A 74 1.26 5.43 -0.08
C HIS A 74 0.43 6.24 -1.09
N GLY A 75 -0.53 7.00 -0.57
CA GLY A 75 -1.37 7.90 -1.35
C GLY A 75 -0.64 9.16 -1.78
N ASN A 76 -1.26 9.90 -2.68
CA ASN A 76 -0.76 11.21 -3.10
C ASN A 76 -0.75 12.19 -1.90
N ALA A 77 0.04 13.23 -1.98
CA ALA A 77 0.16 14.28 -0.96
C ALA A 77 0.58 13.76 0.44
N ALA A 78 1.27 12.62 0.49
CA ALA A 78 1.83 12.03 1.71
C ALA A 78 3.31 11.71 1.51
N ASP A 79 4.05 11.67 2.60
CA ASP A 79 5.42 11.15 2.66
C ASP A 79 5.60 10.26 3.90
N LEU A 80 6.73 9.60 4.01
CA LEU A 80 7.00 8.64 5.08
C LEU A 80 6.87 9.24 6.48
N GLY A 81 7.20 10.53 6.65
CA GLY A 81 7.10 11.19 7.96
C GLY A 81 5.68 11.25 8.49
N GLN A 82 4.70 11.44 7.61
CA GLN A 82 3.28 11.46 7.99
C GLN A 82 2.73 10.07 8.30
N MET A 83 3.41 9.00 7.84
CA MET A 83 2.90 7.63 7.89
C MET A 83 3.34 6.85 9.15
N ILE A 84 4.21 7.43 9.99
CA ILE A 84 4.83 6.74 11.14
C ILE A 84 3.78 6.09 12.04
N ASP A 85 2.78 6.88 12.48
CA ASP A 85 1.75 6.40 13.40
C ASP A 85 0.95 5.23 12.79
N LEU A 86 0.62 5.33 11.49
CA LEU A 86 -0.09 4.26 10.79
C LEU A 86 0.73 2.97 10.76
N PHE A 87 2.05 3.08 10.50
CA PHE A 87 2.91 1.88 10.43
C PHE A 87 3.07 1.22 11.80
N VAL A 88 3.17 2.01 12.86
CA VAL A 88 3.19 1.48 14.25
C VAL A 88 1.92 0.66 14.51
N GLU A 89 0.75 1.23 14.18
CA GLU A 89 -0.54 0.59 14.40
C GLU A 89 -0.73 -0.68 13.54
N LEU A 90 -0.43 -0.58 12.23
CA LEU A 90 -0.56 -1.72 11.33
C LEU A 90 0.39 -2.86 11.73
N ARG A 91 1.67 -2.53 12.04
CA ARG A 91 2.66 -3.51 12.49
C ARG A 91 2.17 -4.26 13.73
N ALA A 92 1.68 -3.51 14.73
CA ALA A 92 1.23 -4.08 16.00
C ALA A 92 -0.03 -4.93 15.84
N HIS A 93 -1.03 -4.44 15.11
CA HIS A 93 -2.33 -5.10 15.01
C HIS A 93 -2.35 -6.27 14.04
N LEU A 94 -1.58 -6.21 12.97
CA LEU A 94 -1.56 -7.26 11.92
C LEU A 94 -0.44 -8.27 12.12
N ARG A 95 0.56 -7.97 12.96
CA ARG A 95 1.76 -8.80 13.19
C ARG A 95 2.50 -9.09 11.88
N VAL A 96 2.72 -8.03 11.10
CA VAL A 96 3.43 -8.09 9.81
C VAL A 96 4.65 -7.17 9.85
N ASN A 97 5.64 -7.47 9.03
CA ASN A 97 6.66 -6.47 8.70
C ASN A 97 6.04 -5.46 7.72
N ILE A 98 6.54 -4.23 7.73
CA ILE A 98 6.09 -3.22 6.76
C ILE A 98 7.32 -2.66 6.05
N MET A 99 7.28 -2.63 4.73
CA MET A 99 8.24 -1.92 3.89
C MET A 99 7.46 -0.81 3.18
N CYS A 100 7.85 0.44 3.41
CA CYS A 100 7.25 1.58 2.73
C CYS A 100 8.36 2.46 2.16
N TYR A 101 8.01 3.31 1.20
CA TYR A 101 9.01 4.12 0.48
C TYR A 101 8.36 5.39 -0.03
N ASP A 102 9.15 6.44 -0.15
CA ASP A 102 8.76 7.67 -0.85
C ASP A 102 9.08 7.54 -2.34
N TYR A 103 8.13 7.91 -3.17
CA TYR A 103 8.35 7.92 -4.62
C TYR A 103 9.45 8.92 -5.00
N THR A 104 10.07 8.70 -6.14
CA THR A 104 10.93 9.70 -6.78
C THR A 104 10.27 11.09 -6.71
N GLY A 105 10.95 12.05 -6.07
CA GLY A 105 10.47 13.42 -5.88
C GLY A 105 9.55 13.64 -4.68
N TYR A 106 9.39 12.64 -3.81
CA TYR A 106 8.62 12.74 -2.55
C TYR A 106 9.57 12.65 -1.34
N GLY A 107 9.23 13.33 -0.27
CA GLY A 107 9.99 13.29 0.97
C GLY A 107 11.47 13.54 0.75
N GLY A 108 12.32 12.64 1.24
CA GLY A 108 13.77 12.70 1.03
C GLY A 108 14.27 12.06 -0.26
N SER A 109 13.38 11.62 -1.15
CA SER A 109 13.73 10.98 -2.41
C SER A 109 14.09 12.02 -3.50
N SER A 110 15.08 11.71 -4.31
CA SER A 110 15.57 12.62 -5.36
C SER A 110 14.67 12.60 -6.61
N GLY A 111 14.91 13.52 -7.54
CA GLY A 111 14.32 13.53 -8.87
C GLY A 111 12.95 14.19 -8.96
N LYS A 112 12.19 13.83 -9.99
CA LYS A 112 10.82 14.35 -10.23
C LYS A 112 9.85 13.20 -10.42
N PRO A 113 8.65 13.29 -9.84
CA PRO A 113 7.69 12.18 -9.91
C PRO A 113 7.15 12.00 -11.33
N SER A 114 6.92 10.74 -11.69
CA SER A 114 6.27 10.34 -12.93
C SER A 114 5.74 8.92 -12.77
N GLU A 115 4.79 8.52 -13.63
CA GLU A 115 4.28 7.15 -13.64
C GLU A 115 5.41 6.12 -13.70
N PHE A 116 6.33 6.30 -14.64
CA PHE A 116 7.43 5.33 -14.86
C PHE A 116 8.40 5.29 -13.68
N ASN A 117 8.66 6.44 -13.05
CA ASN A 117 9.52 6.48 -11.87
C ASN A 117 8.88 5.69 -10.71
N THR A 118 7.55 5.81 -10.48
CA THR A 118 6.90 5.01 -9.42
C THR A 118 7.04 3.50 -9.67
N TYR A 119 7.13 3.08 -10.93
CA TYR A 119 7.35 1.67 -11.27
C TYR A 119 8.79 1.23 -10.96
N HIS A 120 9.78 2.06 -11.30
CA HIS A 120 11.18 1.81 -10.94
C HIS A 120 11.37 1.81 -9.42
N ASP A 121 10.67 2.70 -8.73
CA ASP A 121 10.72 2.83 -7.27
C ASP A 121 10.25 1.54 -6.60
N ILE A 122 9.06 1.06 -6.91
CA ILE A 122 8.53 -0.17 -6.28
C ILE A 122 9.37 -1.40 -6.65
N GLU A 123 9.95 -1.45 -7.87
CA GLU A 123 10.87 -2.53 -8.28
C GLU A 123 12.14 -2.50 -7.44
N ALA A 124 12.72 -1.33 -7.16
CA ALA A 124 13.91 -1.19 -6.32
C ALA A 124 13.61 -1.66 -4.89
N VAL A 125 12.46 -1.27 -4.33
CA VAL A 125 12.04 -1.68 -2.98
C VAL A 125 11.79 -3.19 -2.90
N TYR A 126 11.13 -3.76 -3.90
CA TYR A 126 10.91 -5.21 -3.98
C TYR A 126 12.23 -5.97 -4.04
N ASN A 127 13.20 -5.47 -4.81
CA ASN A 127 14.54 -6.09 -4.90
C ASN A 127 15.26 -6.01 -3.55
N CYS A 128 15.16 -4.89 -2.83
CA CYS A 128 15.71 -4.74 -1.48
C CYS A 128 15.11 -5.79 -0.52
N LEU A 129 13.80 -6.02 -0.56
CA LEU A 129 13.17 -7.06 0.25
C LEU A 129 13.77 -8.45 -0.03
N LYS A 130 14.07 -8.74 -1.28
CA LYS A 130 14.67 -10.01 -1.70
C LYS A 130 16.14 -10.13 -1.31
N SER A 131 16.96 -9.11 -1.61
CA SER A 131 18.42 -9.16 -1.43
C SER A 131 18.84 -8.97 0.02
N GLU A 132 18.32 -7.96 0.69
CA GLU A 132 18.75 -7.59 2.05
C GLU A 132 18.04 -8.40 3.13
N TYR A 133 16.76 -8.73 2.91
CA TYR A 133 15.93 -9.39 3.92
C TYR A 133 15.60 -10.85 3.58
N SER A 134 16.00 -11.33 2.40
CA SER A 134 15.72 -12.71 1.93
C SER A 134 14.23 -13.06 1.97
N ILE A 135 13.35 -12.05 1.84
CA ILE A 135 11.90 -12.26 1.89
C ILE A 135 11.42 -12.86 0.57
N LYS A 136 10.74 -13.97 0.66
CA LYS A 136 10.23 -14.70 -0.51
C LYS A 136 8.98 -14.00 -1.06
N GLN A 137 8.76 -14.13 -2.38
CA GLN A 137 7.61 -13.54 -3.06
C GLN A 137 6.28 -13.96 -2.42
N GLU A 138 6.17 -15.22 -2.03
CA GLU A 138 4.98 -15.78 -1.37
C GLU A 138 4.76 -15.29 0.07
N ASP A 139 5.66 -14.49 0.61
CA ASP A 139 5.52 -13.88 1.93
C ASP A 139 5.28 -12.37 1.84
N ILE A 140 5.11 -11.83 0.62
CA ILE A 140 4.86 -10.42 0.37
C ILE A 140 3.37 -10.19 0.03
N ILE A 141 2.77 -9.23 0.74
CA ILE A 141 1.46 -8.65 0.43
C ILE A 141 1.73 -7.23 -0.07
N LEU A 142 1.34 -6.91 -1.31
CA LEU A 142 1.45 -5.53 -1.80
C LEU A 142 0.23 -4.73 -1.35
N TYR A 143 0.45 -3.49 -0.96
CA TYR A 143 -0.61 -2.58 -0.52
C TYR A 143 -0.50 -1.28 -1.31
N GLY A 144 -1.57 -0.87 -1.97
CA GLY A 144 -1.58 0.38 -2.72
C GLY A 144 -2.75 1.26 -2.35
N GLN A 145 -2.45 2.45 -1.83
CA GLN A 145 -3.45 3.45 -1.47
C GLN A 145 -3.55 4.51 -2.57
N SER A 146 -4.75 4.75 -3.10
CA SER A 146 -5.03 5.80 -4.08
C SER A 146 -4.06 5.70 -5.28
N VAL A 147 -3.23 6.70 -5.54
CA VAL A 147 -2.19 6.70 -6.59
C VAL A 147 -1.24 5.50 -6.42
N GLY A 148 -0.99 5.07 -5.18
CA GLY A 148 -0.13 3.92 -4.88
C GLY A 148 -0.66 2.60 -5.45
N SER A 149 -1.93 2.53 -5.85
CA SER A 149 -2.47 1.37 -6.58
C SER A 149 -1.81 1.20 -7.95
N GLY A 150 -1.27 2.27 -8.53
CA GLY A 150 -0.56 2.24 -9.82
C GLY A 150 0.69 1.37 -9.79
N PRO A 151 1.71 1.71 -8.98
CA PRO A 151 2.89 0.86 -8.84
C PRO A 151 2.57 -0.52 -8.26
N THR A 152 1.63 -0.61 -7.31
CA THR A 152 1.17 -1.90 -6.76
C THR A 152 0.69 -2.85 -7.86
N LEU A 153 -0.23 -2.40 -8.71
CA LEU A 153 -0.77 -3.24 -9.80
C LEU A 153 0.26 -3.46 -10.92
N HIS A 154 1.17 -2.50 -11.14
CA HIS A 154 2.29 -2.70 -12.07
C HIS A 154 3.14 -3.90 -11.64
N LEU A 155 3.53 -3.95 -10.38
CA LEU A 155 4.35 -5.04 -9.85
C LEU A 155 3.56 -6.34 -9.76
N ALA A 156 2.32 -6.29 -9.23
CA ALA A 156 1.47 -7.48 -9.06
C ALA A 156 1.17 -8.20 -10.38
N SER A 157 0.99 -7.45 -11.47
CA SER A 157 0.69 -8.04 -12.77
C SER A 157 1.88 -8.82 -13.39
N ARG A 158 3.08 -8.68 -12.81
CA ARG A 158 4.32 -9.33 -13.27
C ARG A 158 4.79 -10.46 -12.34
N LEU A 159 4.28 -10.50 -11.11
CA LEU A 159 4.69 -11.47 -10.10
C LEU A 159 3.63 -12.56 -9.93
N GLN A 160 4.01 -13.81 -10.17
CA GLN A 160 3.06 -14.93 -10.19
C GLN A 160 2.83 -15.59 -8.82
N ARG A 161 3.70 -15.31 -7.84
CA ARG A 161 3.70 -16.03 -6.56
C ARG A 161 3.50 -15.10 -5.36
N LEU A 162 2.94 -13.91 -5.58
CA LEU A 162 2.61 -12.99 -4.49
C LEU A 162 1.60 -13.63 -3.52
N ARG A 163 1.76 -13.31 -2.23
CA ARG A 163 0.78 -13.73 -1.22
C ARG A 163 -0.61 -13.19 -1.53
N ALA A 164 -0.70 -11.88 -1.74
CA ALA A 164 -1.96 -11.17 -1.98
C ALA A 164 -1.69 -9.71 -2.33
N ILE A 165 -2.75 -8.98 -2.69
CA ILE A 165 -2.69 -7.52 -2.78
C ILE A 165 -3.87 -6.88 -2.04
N VAL A 166 -3.66 -5.65 -1.55
CA VAL A 166 -4.68 -4.79 -0.97
C VAL A 166 -4.75 -3.51 -1.80
N LEU A 167 -5.93 -3.15 -2.24
CA LEU A 167 -6.22 -1.94 -3.01
C LEU A 167 -7.13 -1.05 -2.17
N HIS A 168 -6.60 0.06 -1.65
CA HIS A 168 -7.27 0.99 -0.73
C HIS A 168 -7.58 2.28 -1.47
N SER A 169 -8.86 2.63 -1.64
CA SER A 169 -9.34 3.80 -2.40
C SER A 169 -8.66 3.90 -3.77
N ALA A 170 -8.52 2.75 -4.44
CA ALA A 170 -7.67 2.59 -5.63
C ALA A 170 -8.33 3.16 -6.90
N ILE A 171 -7.48 3.68 -7.80
CA ILE A 171 -7.93 4.29 -9.05
C ILE A 171 -8.02 3.26 -10.19
N LEU A 172 -8.98 3.41 -11.09
CA LEU A 172 -9.06 2.63 -12.33
C LEU A 172 -7.98 3.07 -13.36
N SER A 173 -7.78 4.37 -13.44
CA SER A 173 -6.71 5.03 -14.21
C SER A 173 -6.74 6.52 -13.89
N GLY A 174 -5.72 7.25 -14.29
CA GLY A 174 -5.62 8.70 -14.02
C GLY A 174 -6.79 9.50 -14.62
N ILE A 175 -7.10 9.27 -15.90
CA ILE A 175 -8.19 9.99 -16.58
C ILE A 175 -9.54 9.68 -15.92
N ARG A 176 -9.76 8.43 -15.49
CA ARG A 176 -11.04 8.02 -14.90
C ARG A 176 -11.32 8.66 -13.54
N VAL A 177 -10.30 9.17 -12.86
CA VAL A 177 -10.50 9.97 -11.64
C VAL A 177 -11.18 11.30 -11.97
N LEU A 178 -10.84 11.87 -13.13
CA LEU A 178 -11.33 13.19 -13.54
C LEU A 178 -12.63 13.12 -14.35
N TYR A 179 -12.77 12.07 -15.18
CA TYR A 179 -13.86 11.95 -16.14
C TYR A 179 -14.40 10.53 -16.19
N PRO A 180 -15.73 10.34 -16.24
CA PRO A 180 -16.34 9.00 -16.33
C PRO A 180 -16.26 8.44 -17.76
N VAL A 181 -15.05 8.14 -18.23
CA VAL A 181 -14.82 7.63 -19.59
C VAL A 181 -14.79 6.08 -19.59
N LYS A 182 -15.41 5.51 -20.65
CA LYS A 182 -15.47 4.06 -20.82
C LYS A 182 -14.19 3.48 -21.45
N MET A 183 -13.54 4.25 -22.31
CA MET A 183 -12.35 3.81 -23.07
C MET A 183 -11.05 4.15 -22.34
N THR A 184 -10.03 3.35 -22.56
CA THR A 184 -8.67 3.64 -22.10
C THR A 184 -7.90 4.33 -23.23
N PHE A 185 -7.40 5.53 -22.96
CA PHE A 185 -6.65 6.31 -23.94
C PHE A 185 -5.15 5.95 -23.86
N TRP A 186 -4.44 6.11 -25.00
CA TRP A 186 -3.02 5.78 -25.06
C TRP A 186 -2.17 6.63 -24.10
N PHE A 187 -2.60 7.86 -23.84
CA PHE A 187 -1.91 8.82 -22.95
C PHE A 187 -2.36 8.75 -21.48
N ASP A 188 -3.29 7.87 -21.14
CA ASP A 188 -3.78 7.68 -19.77
C ASP A 188 -2.70 7.03 -18.91
N ILE A 189 -2.58 7.50 -17.67
CA ILE A 189 -1.61 6.98 -16.69
C ILE A 189 -2.26 5.98 -15.73
N PHE A 190 -1.44 5.10 -15.15
CA PHE A 190 -1.87 4.11 -14.17
C PHE A 190 -3.09 3.30 -14.67
N LYS A 191 -2.98 2.69 -15.86
CA LYS A 191 -4.06 1.88 -16.46
C LYS A 191 -4.32 0.61 -15.62
N ASN A 192 -4.84 0.80 -14.42
CA ASN A 192 -5.07 -0.27 -13.45
C ASN A 192 -6.18 -1.22 -13.88
N ILE A 193 -7.18 -0.69 -14.59
CA ILE A 193 -8.27 -1.48 -15.18
C ILE A 193 -7.76 -2.62 -16.08
N ASP A 194 -6.64 -2.40 -16.77
CA ASP A 194 -6.03 -3.42 -17.65
C ASP A 194 -5.09 -4.36 -16.88
N LYS A 195 -4.44 -3.85 -15.80
CA LYS A 195 -3.47 -4.60 -15.03
C LYS A 195 -4.12 -5.59 -14.05
N ILE A 196 -5.25 -5.21 -13.44
CA ILE A 196 -5.94 -6.03 -12.43
C ILE A 196 -6.28 -7.43 -12.98
N GLN A 197 -6.62 -7.50 -14.25
CA GLN A 197 -6.96 -8.75 -14.94
C GLN A 197 -5.77 -9.71 -15.11
N LYS A 198 -4.54 -9.23 -14.87
CA LYS A 198 -3.30 -10.04 -14.96
C LYS A 198 -2.83 -10.53 -13.59
N VAL A 199 -3.45 -10.03 -12.51
CA VAL A 199 -3.10 -10.39 -11.13
C VAL A 199 -3.60 -11.81 -10.85
N SER A 200 -2.72 -12.67 -10.31
CA SER A 200 -2.99 -14.10 -10.08
C SER A 200 -3.05 -14.49 -8.59
N CYS A 201 -3.07 -13.49 -7.68
CA CYS A 201 -3.16 -13.72 -6.24
C CYS A 201 -4.45 -13.08 -5.68
N PRO A 202 -4.86 -13.43 -4.44
CA PRO A 202 -6.04 -12.84 -3.83
C PRO A 202 -5.98 -11.32 -3.75
N VAL A 203 -7.11 -10.66 -4.06
CA VAL A 203 -7.26 -9.21 -4.11
C VAL A 203 -8.29 -8.79 -3.07
N LEU A 204 -7.86 -8.03 -2.07
CA LEU A 204 -8.73 -7.31 -1.16
C LEU A 204 -8.89 -5.87 -1.68
N VAL A 205 -10.13 -5.40 -1.83
CA VAL A 205 -10.42 -4.00 -2.12
C VAL A 205 -11.09 -3.37 -0.91
N ILE A 206 -10.60 -2.19 -0.50
CA ILE A 206 -11.14 -1.37 0.57
C ILE A 206 -11.51 -0.02 -0.05
N HIS A 207 -12.75 0.43 0.12
CA HIS A 207 -13.19 1.71 -0.45
C HIS A 207 -14.33 2.32 0.37
N GLY A 208 -14.29 3.63 0.54
CA GLY A 208 -15.36 4.35 1.23
C GLY A 208 -16.54 4.64 0.30
N THR A 209 -17.77 4.46 0.79
CA THR A 209 -18.96 4.70 -0.04
C THR A 209 -19.22 6.19 -0.30
N SER A 210 -18.57 7.08 0.49
CA SER A 210 -18.66 8.53 0.35
C SER A 210 -17.32 9.15 -0.07
N ASP A 211 -16.49 8.40 -0.81
CA ASP A 211 -15.19 8.88 -1.30
C ASP A 211 -15.39 10.02 -2.30
N GLU A 212 -14.95 11.21 -1.91
CA GLU A 212 -15.12 12.45 -2.65
C GLU A 212 -13.98 12.76 -3.64
N VAL A 213 -12.96 11.88 -3.71
CA VAL A 213 -11.79 12.06 -4.59
C VAL A 213 -11.77 10.99 -5.68
N VAL A 214 -11.91 9.72 -5.28
CA VAL A 214 -11.95 8.59 -6.20
C VAL A 214 -13.30 7.89 -6.03
N ASP A 215 -14.21 8.12 -6.95
CA ASP A 215 -15.57 7.59 -6.88
C ASP A 215 -15.58 6.09 -6.52
N PHE A 216 -16.48 5.70 -5.65
CA PHE A 216 -16.66 4.33 -5.14
C PHE A 216 -16.70 3.28 -6.27
N SER A 217 -17.23 3.64 -7.44
CA SER A 217 -17.30 2.73 -8.59
C SER A 217 -15.92 2.24 -9.05
N HIS A 218 -14.83 3.00 -8.77
CA HIS A 218 -13.47 2.57 -9.09
C HIS A 218 -13.10 1.29 -8.32
N GLY A 219 -13.26 1.30 -7.00
CA GLY A 219 -12.99 0.13 -6.16
C GLY A 219 -13.87 -1.05 -6.55
N LYS A 220 -15.16 -0.79 -6.72
CA LYS A 220 -16.14 -1.81 -7.13
C LYS A 220 -15.71 -2.46 -8.46
N ARG A 221 -15.33 -1.66 -9.45
CA ARG A 221 -14.94 -2.16 -10.76
C ARG A 221 -13.63 -2.96 -10.71
N LEU A 222 -12.63 -2.51 -9.93
CA LEU A 222 -11.39 -3.27 -9.73
C LEU A 222 -11.68 -4.64 -9.09
N TRP A 223 -12.55 -4.68 -8.09
CA TRP A 223 -12.96 -5.92 -7.45
C TRP A 223 -13.67 -6.86 -8.43
N GLU A 224 -14.58 -6.33 -9.23
CA GLU A 224 -15.30 -7.11 -10.25
C GLU A 224 -14.35 -7.78 -11.24
N LEU A 225 -13.29 -7.06 -11.65
CA LEU A 225 -12.33 -7.51 -12.67
C LEU A 225 -11.22 -8.42 -12.10
N ALA A 226 -11.05 -8.47 -10.79
CA ALA A 226 -10.03 -9.31 -10.15
C ALA A 226 -10.36 -10.80 -10.37
N LYS A 227 -9.32 -11.60 -10.64
CA LYS A 227 -9.46 -13.07 -10.83
C LYS A 227 -9.74 -13.79 -9.52
N GLU A 228 -8.91 -13.50 -8.50
CA GLU A 228 -9.03 -14.10 -7.17
C GLU A 228 -9.52 -13.03 -6.19
N LYS A 229 -10.82 -12.98 -5.98
CA LYS A 229 -11.47 -11.97 -5.12
C LYS A 229 -11.45 -12.41 -3.66
N TYR A 230 -10.98 -11.53 -2.78
CA TYR A 230 -11.29 -11.63 -1.36
C TYR A 230 -12.54 -10.79 -1.07
N ASP A 231 -13.21 -11.08 0.03
CA ASP A 231 -14.38 -10.34 0.52
C ASP A 231 -14.01 -8.86 0.68
N PRO A 232 -14.63 -7.92 -0.06
CA PRO A 232 -14.21 -6.52 -0.03
C PRO A 232 -14.66 -5.82 1.23
N LEU A 233 -14.02 -4.71 1.56
CA LEU A 233 -14.47 -3.84 2.65
C LEU A 233 -15.03 -2.55 2.05
N TRP A 234 -16.33 -2.44 1.99
CA TRP A 234 -17.04 -1.21 1.65
C TRP A 234 -17.34 -0.46 2.95
N VAL A 235 -16.62 0.66 3.20
CA VAL A 235 -16.77 1.43 4.45
C VAL A 235 -17.90 2.43 4.28
N GLU A 236 -19.01 2.17 4.93
CA GLU A 236 -20.21 3.02 4.84
C GLU A 236 -19.92 4.42 5.41
N GLY A 237 -20.16 5.46 4.62
CA GLY A 237 -19.87 6.84 4.98
C GLY A 237 -18.37 7.19 5.00
N GLY A 238 -17.49 6.25 4.66
CA GLY A 238 -16.06 6.50 4.57
C GLY A 238 -15.71 7.37 3.38
N GLY A 239 -14.81 8.34 3.60
CA GLY A 239 -14.25 9.20 2.55
C GLY A 239 -12.94 8.66 2.01
N HIS A 240 -12.18 9.51 1.30
CA HIS A 240 -10.93 9.10 0.64
C HIS A 240 -9.78 8.80 1.62
N CYS A 241 -9.64 9.61 2.67
CA CYS A 241 -8.44 9.64 3.53
C CYS A 241 -8.70 9.24 4.98
N ASN A 242 -9.83 8.60 5.29
CA ASN A 242 -10.19 8.36 6.69
C ASN A 242 -10.55 6.90 7.01
N LEU A 243 -10.37 5.98 6.07
CA LEU A 243 -10.86 4.60 6.24
C LEU A 243 -10.17 3.88 7.39
N GLU A 244 -8.91 4.23 7.68
CA GLU A 244 -8.12 3.65 8.77
C GLU A 244 -8.70 3.98 10.16
N THR A 245 -9.51 5.05 10.24
CA THR A 245 -10.13 5.46 11.51
C THR A 245 -11.38 4.64 11.86
N PHE A 246 -11.93 3.92 10.90
CA PHE A 246 -13.11 3.08 11.11
C PHE A 246 -12.69 1.74 11.75
N PRO A 247 -13.35 1.31 12.84
CA PRO A 247 -12.98 0.07 13.54
C PRO A 247 -12.99 -1.18 12.66
N GLU A 248 -13.85 -1.21 11.66
CA GLU A 248 -13.95 -2.33 10.72
C GLU A 248 -12.71 -2.46 9.83
N TYR A 249 -11.96 -1.37 9.59
CA TYR A 249 -10.75 -1.42 8.78
C TYR A 249 -9.72 -2.40 9.36
N ILE A 250 -9.29 -2.15 10.60
CA ILE A 250 -8.24 -2.99 11.21
C ILE A 250 -8.76 -4.42 11.48
N LYS A 251 -10.03 -4.56 11.80
CA LYS A 251 -10.70 -5.85 12.00
C LYS A 251 -10.68 -6.67 10.71
N HIS A 252 -11.05 -6.05 9.57
CA HIS A 252 -11.10 -6.71 8.26
C HIS A 252 -9.69 -7.04 7.75
N MET A 253 -8.73 -6.11 7.90
CA MET A 253 -7.33 -6.33 7.53
C MET A 253 -6.75 -7.52 8.31
N ARG A 254 -7.03 -7.63 9.62
CA ARG A 254 -6.59 -8.77 10.44
C ARG A 254 -7.21 -10.09 9.95
N LYS A 255 -8.51 -10.07 9.64
CA LYS A 255 -9.22 -11.23 9.07
C LYS A 255 -8.57 -11.67 7.75
N PHE A 256 -8.24 -10.69 6.89
CA PHE A 256 -7.57 -10.93 5.61
C PHE A 256 -6.18 -11.57 5.81
N VAL A 257 -5.32 -10.97 6.63
CA VAL A 257 -3.96 -11.48 6.88
C VAL A 257 -4.01 -12.92 7.43
N ASN A 258 -4.92 -13.19 8.39
CA ASN A 258 -5.12 -14.53 8.95
C ASN A 258 -5.62 -15.53 7.88
N ALA A 259 -6.46 -15.09 6.95
CA ALA A 259 -6.92 -15.94 5.85
C ALA A 259 -5.75 -16.29 4.91
N MET A 260 -4.85 -15.33 4.66
CA MET A 260 -3.66 -15.56 3.83
C MET A 260 -2.70 -16.60 4.47
N GLU A 261 -2.62 -16.67 5.79
CA GLU A 261 -1.88 -17.73 6.49
C GLU A 261 -2.48 -19.11 6.22
N LYS A 262 -3.78 -19.23 6.39
CA LYS A 262 -4.50 -20.49 6.16
C LYS A 262 -4.42 -20.95 4.71
N HIS A 263 -4.50 -20.02 3.77
CA HIS A 263 -4.40 -20.28 2.33
C HIS A 263 -3.05 -20.92 1.97
N SER A 264 -1.95 -20.51 2.62
CA SER A 264 -0.63 -21.12 2.38
C SER A 264 -0.55 -22.57 2.87
N PHE A 265 -1.16 -22.87 4.00
CA PHE A 265 -1.22 -24.25 4.53
C PHE A 265 -2.03 -25.17 3.62
N SER A 266 -3.13 -24.69 3.08
CA SER A 266 -4.00 -25.47 2.16
C SER A 266 -3.24 -25.86 0.88
N LYS A 267 -2.49 -24.93 0.29
CA LYS A 267 -1.69 -25.22 -0.93
C LYS A 267 -0.53 -26.19 -0.66
N ARG A 268 0.08 -26.14 0.52
CA ARG A 268 1.16 -27.08 0.93
C ARG A 268 0.61 -28.49 1.18
N ASN A 269 -0.59 -28.62 1.78
CA ASN A 269 -1.18 -29.91 2.09
C ASN A 269 -1.73 -30.63 0.86
N LYS A 270 -2.24 -29.93 -0.15
CA LYS A 270 -2.69 -30.56 -1.41
C LYS A 270 -1.55 -31.21 -2.19
N GLY A 271 -0.32 -30.77 -2.00
CA GLY A 271 0.86 -31.42 -2.58
C GLY A 271 1.38 -32.63 -1.78
N ARG A 272 0.85 -32.85 -0.54
CA ARG A 272 1.32 -33.92 0.36
C ARG A 272 0.28 -35.01 0.65
N LEU A 273 -0.96 -34.82 0.18
CA LEU A 273 -2.09 -35.74 0.47
C LEU A 273 -2.23 -36.87 -0.54
N SER A 274 -1.10 -37.49 -0.94
CA SER A 274 -1.16 -38.83 -1.54
C SER A 274 -0.70 -39.93 -0.58
N GLN A 275 -0.38 -39.63 0.67
CA GLN A 275 0.00 -40.67 1.67
C GLN A 275 -0.22 -40.18 3.10
N ALA A 276 -1.28 -40.60 3.79
CA ALA A 276 -1.27 -40.87 5.24
C ALA A 276 -2.65 -41.19 5.84
N PRO A 277 -2.69 -41.97 6.92
CA PRO A 277 -3.95 -42.50 7.48
C PRO A 277 -4.59 -41.60 8.54
N SER A 278 -5.86 -41.86 8.78
CA SER A 278 -6.80 -41.16 9.66
C SER A 278 -6.51 -41.36 11.16
N ILE A 279 -6.58 -40.28 11.94
CA ILE A 279 -6.77 -40.35 13.40
C ILE A 279 -7.67 -39.21 13.91
N THR A 280 -8.47 -39.54 14.89
CA THR A 280 -9.62 -38.91 15.48
C THR A 280 -9.41 -37.63 16.28
N GLU A 281 -10.49 -36.86 16.38
CA GLU A 281 -10.64 -35.57 17.10
C GLU A 281 -10.57 -35.68 18.63
N SER A 282 -10.07 -34.63 19.26
CA SER A 282 -10.35 -34.35 20.66
C SER A 282 -10.56 -32.84 20.85
N LYS A 283 -11.72 -32.51 21.41
CA LYS A 283 -12.15 -31.14 21.73
C LYS A 283 -11.64 -30.68 23.07
N HIS A 284 -11.06 -29.50 23.15
CA HIS A 284 -10.97 -28.76 24.42
C HIS A 284 -11.15 -27.25 24.19
N ASN A 285 -12.23 -26.74 24.73
CA ASN A 285 -12.51 -25.30 24.79
C ASN A 285 -11.88 -24.68 26.06
N ARG A 286 -11.12 -23.63 25.91
CA ARG A 286 -10.84 -22.70 27.02
C ARG A 286 -11.01 -21.26 26.56
N CYS A 287 -12.00 -20.62 27.13
CA CYS A 287 -12.34 -19.21 26.93
C CYS A 287 -11.53 -18.35 27.91
N LEU A 288 -10.72 -17.44 27.41
CA LEU A 288 -10.09 -16.41 28.23
C LEU A 288 -10.62 -15.03 27.81
N ARG A 289 -11.34 -14.39 28.75
CA ARG A 289 -11.81 -13.02 28.61
C ARG A 289 -10.65 -12.03 28.83
N PHE A 290 -10.38 -11.20 27.85
CA PHE A 290 -9.54 -10.03 28.04
C PHE A 290 -10.38 -8.75 27.92
N GLY A 291 -10.17 -7.88 28.93
CA GLY A 291 -10.92 -6.64 29.06
C GLY A 291 -10.52 -5.58 28.03
N LYS A 292 -11.52 -4.84 27.60
CA LYS A 292 -11.43 -3.73 26.66
C LYS A 292 -10.84 -2.47 27.31
N ARG A 293 -9.76 -1.94 26.76
CA ARG A 293 -9.50 -0.49 26.75
C ARG A 293 -8.84 -0.15 25.42
N GLN A 294 -9.60 0.47 24.58
CA GLN A 294 -9.12 0.98 23.31
C GLN A 294 -8.62 2.42 23.44
N LYS A 295 -7.44 2.65 22.94
CA LYS A 295 -6.95 4.01 22.67
C LYS A 295 -7.09 4.27 21.15
N UNK A 296 -7.89 4.78 20.84
CA UNK A 296 -8.15 5.12 19.62
C UNK A 296 -7.69 6.39 19.20
N PHE A 297 -6.89 6.86 19.81
CA PHE A 297 -6.45 8.24 19.61
C PHE A 297 -5.44 8.39 18.46
N ALA A 298 -4.65 7.36 18.17
CA ALA A 298 -3.54 7.47 17.22
C ALA A 298 -3.98 7.57 15.75
N LEU A 299 -5.00 6.82 15.36
CA LEU A 299 -5.45 6.79 13.94
C LEU A 299 -6.11 8.09 13.49
N SER A 300 -6.69 8.86 14.40
CA SER A 300 -7.28 10.16 14.05
C SER A 300 -6.26 11.27 13.69
N UNK A 301 -5.29 11.03 14.04
CA UNK A 301 -4.33 11.91 13.72
C UNK A 301 -3.83 11.80 12.36
N PHE A 302 -3.73 10.68 12.00
CA PHE A 302 -3.31 10.39 10.63
C PHE A 302 -4.32 10.94 9.59
N ALA A 303 -5.59 10.63 9.77
CA ALA A 303 -6.64 11.10 8.87
C ALA A 303 -6.70 12.63 8.75
N LYS A 304 -6.43 13.34 9.83
CA LYS A 304 -6.38 14.81 9.82
C LYS A 304 -5.16 15.34 9.04
N LYS A 305 -4.01 14.69 9.17
CA LYS A 305 -2.77 15.11 8.45
C LYS A 305 -2.88 14.90 6.93
N CYS A 306 -3.48 13.79 6.49
CA CYS A 306 -3.64 13.49 5.06
C CYS A 306 -4.70 14.33 4.35
N CYS A 307 -5.70 14.84 5.09
CA CYS A 307 -6.81 15.62 4.53
C CYS A 307 -6.56 17.14 4.51
N THR A 308 -5.45 17.62 5.06
CA THR A 308 -5.14 19.06 5.16
C THR A 308 -4.38 19.64 3.97
N ALA A 309 -4.41 18.99 2.81
CA ALA A 309 -4.00 19.66 1.58
C ALA A 309 -4.85 20.95 1.43
N PRO A 310 -4.24 22.12 1.23
CA PRO A 310 -4.98 23.40 1.19
C PRO A 310 -6.12 23.34 0.18
N ARG A 311 -7.27 23.93 0.54
CA ARG A 311 -8.45 24.03 -0.34
C ARG A 311 -8.11 24.55 -1.74
N ASN A 312 -7.06 25.38 -1.85
CA ASN A 312 -6.58 25.92 -3.12
C ASN A 312 -6.01 24.84 -4.08
N GLN A 313 -5.52 23.71 -3.55
CA GLN A 313 -5.04 22.61 -4.40
C GLN A 313 -6.20 21.76 -4.95
N ARG A 314 -7.32 21.68 -4.21
CA ARG A 314 -8.56 21.05 -4.71
C ARG A 314 -9.15 21.85 -5.88
N SER A 315 -9.09 23.18 -5.81
CA SER A 315 -9.58 24.08 -6.86
C SER A 315 -8.67 24.09 -8.10
N ALA A 316 -7.37 23.91 -7.94
CA ALA A 316 -6.42 23.80 -9.07
C ALA A 316 -6.68 22.53 -9.90
N PHE A 317 -7.19 21.48 -9.27
CA PHE A 317 -7.60 20.25 -9.97
C PHE A 317 -8.86 20.49 -10.85
N ILE A 318 -9.72 21.42 -10.42
CA ILE A 318 -11.00 21.74 -11.09
C ILE A 318 -10.81 22.90 -12.09
N ALA A 319 -9.88 23.84 -11.84
CA ALA A 319 -9.69 25.03 -12.66
C ALA A 319 -8.71 24.84 -13.84
N ALA A 320 -8.04 23.69 -13.95
CA ALA A 320 -7.12 23.39 -15.06
C ALA A 320 -7.79 22.59 -16.19
N THR A 321 -9.12 22.52 -16.16
CA THR A 321 -9.98 21.98 -17.20
C THR A 321 -10.92 23.03 -17.74
#